data_f3879ec058433e75ef982a6a63d00cf6
#
_entry.id   f3879ec058433e75ef982a6a63d00cf6
#
_cell.length_a   1.000
_cell.length_b   1.000
_cell.length_c   1.000
_cell.angle_alpha   90.00
_cell.angle_beta   90.00
_cell.angle_gamma   90.00
#
_symmetry.space_group_name_H-M   'P 1'
#
loop_
_entity.id
_entity.type
_entity.pdbx_description
1 polymer ?
#
loop_
_entity_poly.entity_id
_entity_poly.type
_entity_poly.pdbx_seq_one_letter_code
_entity_poly.pdbx_strand_id
1 'polypeptide(L)'
;ICAENRTAIVGVLDQLITGLRDVRDVIDADDRDALYVRLTAARQARINLPARVVHPDELAEVRIPIPDRAGAAAEVFTLAAELSVNIASFEVVHVAESTRGVAVVLVDRAMVELFRGGLLARGFRPAVQALS
;
A
#
# COMPACT_ATOMS: atom_id res chain seq x y z
N ILE A 1 -0.13 -15.38 28.43
CA ILE A 1 0.59 -15.08 27.18
C ILE A 1 1.70 -14.07 27.44
N CYS A 2 1.42 -12.93 28.05
CA CYS A 2 2.48 -11.95 28.39
C CYS A 2 3.49 -12.47 29.42
N ALA A 3 3.09 -13.33 30.34
CA ALA A 3 3.97 -13.90 31.34
C ALA A 3 5.00 -14.88 30.75
N GLU A 4 4.61 -15.67 29.75
CA GLU A 4 5.47 -16.64 29.07
C GLU A 4 6.50 -15.97 28.15
N ASN A 5 6.16 -14.81 27.60
CA ASN A 5 7.00 -14.03 26.68
C ASN A 5 7.62 -12.78 27.31
N ARG A 6 7.53 -12.66 28.65
CA ARG A 6 8.00 -11.47 29.39
C ARG A 6 9.42 -11.06 28.99
N THR A 7 10.36 -11.98 29.05
CA THR A 7 11.77 -11.71 28.76
C THR A 7 11.97 -11.24 27.31
N ALA A 8 11.29 -11.87 26.36
CA ALA A 8 11.36 -11.48 24.96
C ALA A 8 10.74 -10.11 24.71
N ILE A 9 9.59 -9.83 25.32
CA ILE A 9 8.89 -8.52 25.20
C ILE A 9 9.74 -7.42 25.82
N VAL A 10 10.28 -7.62 27.01
CA VAL A 10 11.16 -6.64 27.68
C VAL A 10 12.42 -6.40 26.85
N GLY A 11 13.02 -7.44 26.29
CA GLY A 11 14.18 -7.31 25.40
C GLY A 11 13.91 -6.44 24.17
N VAL A 12 12.77 -6.64 23.52
CA VAL A 12 12.36 -5.82 22.36
C VAL A 12 12.07 -4.38 22.78
N LEU A 13 11.40 -4.17 23.91
CA LEU A 13 11.14 -2.83 24.44
C LEU A 13 12.43 -2.10 24.81
N ASP A 14 13.41 -2.79 25.40
CA ASP A 14 14.70 -2.20 25.72
C ASP A 14 15.47 -1.79 24.46
N GLN A 15 15.42 -2.58 23.39
CA GLN A 15 15.99 -2.22 22.09
C GLN A 15 15.30 -1.01 21.49
N LEU A 16 13.98 -0.92 21.59
CA LEU A 16 13.22 0.23 21.11
C LEU A 16 13.58 1.50 21.90
N ILE A 17 13.66 1.42 23.22
CA ILE A 17 14.03 2.54 24.09
C ILE A 17 15.45 3.03 23.76
N THR A 18 16.40 2.13 23.59
CA THR A 18 17.77 2.46 23.21
C THR A 18 17.81 3.14 21.85
N GLY A 19 17.10 2.61 20.86
CA GLY A 19 17.00 3.21 19.53
C GLY A 19 16.38 4.61 19.54
N LEU A 20 15.35 4.83 20.35
CA LEU A 20 14.71 6.14 20.51
C LEU A 20 15.63 7.16 21.21
N ARG A 21 16.40 6.73 22.22
CA ARG A 21 17.41 7.58 22.87
C ARG A 21 18.50 8.00 21.89
N ASP A 22 18.98 7.08 21.08
CA ASP A 22 20.00 7.38 20.08
C ASP A 22 19.48 8.39 19.03
N VAL A 23 18.24 8.25 18.57
CA VAL A 23 17.63 9.22 17.66
C VAL A 23 17.47 10.58 18.32
N ARG A 24 17.04 10.60 19.59
CA ARG A 24 16.94 11.83 20.38
C ARG A 24 18.28 12.56 20.45
N ASP A 25 19.36 11.83 20.75
CA ASP A 25 20.69 12.41 20.89
C ASP A 25 21.21 12.96 19.56
N VAL A 26 20.92 12.26 18.44
CA VAL A 26 21.22 12.73 17.09
C VAL A 26 20.49 14.03 16.76
N ILE A 27 19.21 14.15 17.14
CA ILE A 27 18.41 15.36 16.92
C ILE A 27 18.90 16.49 17.81
N ASP A 28 19.20 16.21 19.08
CA ASP A 28 19.70 17.19 20.04
C ASP A 28 21.07 17.77 19.62
N ALA A 29 21.90 16.96 19.02
CA ALA A 29 23.19 17.36 18.45
C ALA A 29 23.09 18.06 17.10
N ASP A 30 21.91 18.20 16.51
CA ASP A 30 21.66 18.73 15.15
C ASP A 30 22.51 18.01 14.07
N ASP A 31 22.79 16.72 14.27
CA ASP A 31 23.54 15.89 13.33
C ASP A 31 22.61 15.38 12.22
N ARG A 32 22.48 16.19 11.18
CA ARG A 32 21.60 15.91 10.04
C ARG A 32 22.03 14.70 9.23
N ASP A 33 23.34 14.47 9.11
CA ASP A 33 23.87 13.32 8.37
C ASP A 33 23.57 12.01 9.08
N ALA A 34 23.77 11.94 10.39
CA ALA A 34 23.41 10.77 11.20
C ALA A 34 21.90 10.52 11.19
N LEU A 35 21.07 11.57 11.26
CA LEU A 35 19.63 11.46 11.16
C LEU A 35 19.18 10.91 9.79
N TYR A 36 19.78 11.41 8.71
CA TYR A 36 19.53 10.95 7.35
C TYR A 36 19.87 9.46 7.19
N VAL A 37 21.02 9.02 7.70
CA VAL A 37 21.41 7.60 7.68
C VAL A 37 20.41 6.73 8.41
N ARG A 38 19.95 7.15 9.59
CA ARG A 38 18.94 6.40 10.36
C ARG A 38 17.58 6.32 9.67
N LEU A 39 17.12 7.43 9.10
CA LEU A 39 15.86 7.46 8.35
C LEU A 39 15.92 6.60 7.08
N THR A 40 17.07 6.60 6.40
CA THR A 40 17.31 5.75 5.22
C THR A 40 17.30 4.27 5.62
N ALA A 41 17.96 3.91 6.72
CA ALA A 41 17.96 2.54 7.24
C ALA A 41 16.56 2.08 7.64
N ALA A 42 15.77 2.94 8.29
CA ALA A 42 14.39 2.66 8.66
C ALA A 42 13.50 2.46 7.42
N ARG A 43 13.66 3.30 6.41
CA ARG A 43 12.98 3.15 5.13
C ARG A 43 13.31 1.82 4.47
N GLN A 44 14.58 1.45 4.44
CA GLN A 44 15.03 0.19 3.85
C GLN A 44 14.49 -1.02 4.62
N ALA A 45 14.50 -0.98 5.94
CA ALA A 45 13.90 -2.02 6.77
C ALA A 45 12.39 -2.18 6.51
N ARG A 46 11.68 -1.07 6.33
CA ARG A 46 10.26 -1.07 5.99
C ARG A 46 9.99 -1.68 4.61
N ILE A 47 10.84 -1.38 3.62
CA ILE A 47 10.75 -1.95 2.26
C ILE A 47 11.02 -3.46 2.29
N ASN A 48 11.94 -3.92 3.14
CA ASN A 48 12.34 -5.33 3.25
C ASN A 48 11.45 -6.16 4.18
N LEU A 49 10.37 -5.60 4.75
CA LEU A 49 9.42 -6.37 5.54
C LEU A 49 8.80 -7.49 4.70
N PRO A 50 8.76 -8.76 5.20
CA PRO A 50 8.31 -9.91 4.41
C PRO A 50 6.80 -9.95 4.14
N ALA A 51 6.02 -9.01 4.66
CA ALA A 51 4.62 -8.85 4.33
C ALA A 51 4.52 -8.16 2.96
N ARG A 52 4.49 -8.94 1.88
CA ARG A 52 4.05 -8.56 0.51
C ARG A 52 4.15 -7.06 0.21
N VAL A 53 5.33 -6.50 0.41
CA VAL A 53 5.60 -5.16 -0.08
C VAL A 53 5.95 -5.32 -1.55
N VAL A 54 4.93 -5.31 -2.37
CA VAL A 54 5.12 -5.03 -3.79
C VAL A 54 5.74 -3.63 -3.81
N HIS A 55 6.89 -3.50 -4.44
CA HIS A 55 7.56 -2.20 -4.52
C HIS A 55 6.59 -1.20 -5.15
N PRO A 56 6.39 0.01 -4.58
CA PRO A 56 5.48 1.00 -5.16
C PRO A 56 5.75 1.26 -6.64
N ASP A 57 7.03 1.16 -7.05
CA ASP A 57 7.46 1.35 -8.44
C ASP A 57 6.96 0.25 -9.39
N GLU A 58 6.58 -0.91 -8.85
CA GLU A 58 6.04 -2.06 -9.60
C GLU A 58 4.50 -2.04 -9.67
N LEU A 59 3.87 -1.12 -8.94
CA LEU A 59 2.43 -0.94 -8.93
C LEU A 59 1.98 0.21 -9.82
N ALA A 60 0.77 0.10 -10.30
CA ALA A 60 0.04 1.20 -10.92
C ALA A 60 -1.34 1.33 -10.30
N GLU A 61 -1.82 2.54 -10.22
CA GLU A 61 -3.15 2.87 -9.75
C GLU A 61 -4.13 2.89 -10.91
N VAL A 62 -5.20 2.12 -10.78
CA VAL A 62 -6.30 2.11 -11.74
C VAL A 62 -7.53 2.68 -11.05
N ARG A 63 -8.02 3.78 -11.54
CA ARG A 63 -9.24 4.44 -11.07
C ARG A 63 -10.41 4.03 -11.92
N ILE A 64 -11.40 3.42 -11.32
CA ILE A 64 -12.55 2.86 -12.00
C ILE A 64 -13.81 3.54 -11.46
N PRO A 65 -14.48 4.40 -12.25
CA PRO A 65 -15.80 4.88 -11.87
C PRO A 65 -16.76 3.69 -11.72
N ILE A 66 -17.30 3.50 -10.52
CA ILE A 66 -18.23 2.42 -10.21
C ILE A 66 -19.63 2.98 -10.22
N PRO A 67 -20.56 2.41 -11.05
CA PRO A 67 -21.95 2.79 -11.00
C PRO A 67 -22.56 2.39 -9.64
N ASP A 68 -23.48 3.23 -9.15
CA ASP A 68 -24.20 2.97 -7.91
C ASP A 68 -25.27 1.89 -8.12
N ARG A 69 -24.79 0.65 -8.27
CA ARG A 69 -25.63 -0.54 -8.34
C ARG A 69 -25.00 -1.69 -7.57
N ALA A 70 -25.86 -2.53 -7.01
CA ALA A 70 -25.40 -3.71 -6.29
C ALA A 70 -24.52 -4.61 -7.20
N GLY A 71 -23.39 -5.04 -6.68
CA GLY A 71 -22.49 -5.96 -7.36
C GLY A 71 -21.47 -5.32 -8.31
N ALA A 72 -21.52 -4.00 -8.55
CA ALA A 72 -20.57 -3.35 -9.45
C ALA A 72 -19.11 -3.52 -9.02
N ALA A 73 -18.81 -3.41 -7.73
CA ALA A 73 -17.48 -3.69 -7.19
C ALA A 73 -17.11 -5.17 -7.35
N ALA A 74 -18.05 -6.08 -7.13
CA ALA A 74 -17.82 -7.52 -7.29
C ALA A 74 -17.43 -7.89 -8.72
N GLU A 75 -17.96 -7.22 -9.73
CA GLU A 75 -17.58 -7.42 -11.13
C GLU A 75 -16.10 -7.12 -11.38
N VAL A 76 -15.56 -6.09 -10.72
CA VAL A 76 -14.14 -5.74 -10.82
C VAL A 76 -13.26 -6.85 -10.25
N PHE A 77 -13.62 -7.39 -9.09
CA PHE A 77 -12.89 -8.52 -8.47
C PHE A 77 -13.00 -9.80 -9.30
N THR A 78 -14.18 -10.10 -9.82
CA THR A 78 -14.40 -11.26 -10.68
C THR A 78 -13.55 -11.18 -11.94
N LEU A 79 -13.51 -10.02 -12.59
CA LEU A 79 -12.67 -9.79 -13.75
C LEU A 79 -11.17 -9.94 -13.43
N ALA A 80 -10.72 -9.38 -12.31
CA ALA A 80 -9.34 -9.53 -11.87
C ALA A 80 -8.97 -11.02 -11.69
N ALA A 81 -9.87 -11.80 -11.09
CA ALA A 81 -9.68 -13.25 -10.92
C ALA A 81 -9.61 -14.00 -12.26
N GLU A 82 -10.49 -13.68 -13.20
CA GLU A 82 -10.52 -14.28 -14.54
C GLU A 82 -9.24 -14.00 -15.33
N LEU A 83 -8.68 -12.81 -15.16
CA LEU A 83 -7.45 -12.39 -15.83
C LEU A 83 -6.18 -12.77 -15.04
N SER A 84 -6.32 -13.39 -13.89
CA SER A 84 -5.21 -13.69 -12.95
C SER A 84 -4.44 -12.43 -12.53
N VAL A 85 -5.14 -11.32 -12.41
CA VAL A 85 -4.59 -10.04 -11.93
C VAL A 85 -4.70 -9.98 -10.42
N ASN A 86 -3.56 -9.85 -9.75
CA ASN A 86 -3.55 -9.69 -8.31
C ASN A 86 -3.84 -8.22 -7.95
N ILE A 87 -4.81 -8.01 -7.08
CA ILE A 87 -5.14 -6.70 -6.52
C ILE A 87 -4.38 -6.52 -5.23
N ALA A 88 -3.45 -5.57 -5.20
CA ALA A 88 -2.66 -5.25 -4.02
C ALA A 88 -3.43 -4.39 -3.01
N SER A 89 -4.29 -3.50 -3.50
CA SER A 89 -5.16 -2.66 -2.68
C SER A 89 -6.43 -2.30 -3.44
N PHE A 90 -7.51 -2.15 -2.71
CA PHE A 90 -8.80 -1.73 -3.24
C PHE A 90 -9.47 -0.76 -2.25
N GLU A 91 -9.80 0.41 -2.72
CA GLU A 91 -10.49 1.44 -1.95
C GLU A 91 -11.62 2.05 -2.79
N VAL A 92 -12.75 2.35 -2.19
CA VAL A 92 -13.82 3.09 -2.84
C VAL A 92 -13.91 4.49 -2.25
N VAL A 93 -13.66 5.48 -3.08
CA VAL A 93 -13.76 6.88 -2.70
C VAL A 93 -15.09 7.42 -3.20
N HIS A 94 -15.91 7.92 -2.28
CA HIS A 94 -17.16 8.61 -2.61
C HIS A 94 -16.89 10.10 -2.77
N VAL A 95 -17.23 10.65 -3.91
CA VAL A 95 -17.18 12.09 -4.13
C VAL A 95 -18.44 12.72 -3.49
N ALA A 96 -18.23 13.68 -2.60
CA ALA A 96 -19.26 14.23 -1.71
C ALA A 96 -20.52 14.79 -2.40
N GLU A 97 -20.51 15.00 -3.69
CA GLU A 97 -21.64 15.55 -4.46
C GLU A 97 -22.18 14.63 -5.56
N SER A 98 -21.68 13.39 -5.65
CA SER A 98 -22.14 12.44 -6.66
C SER A 98 -22.55 11.11 -6.04
N THR A 99 -23.62 10.53 -6.54
CA THR A 99 -24.05 9.17 -6.23
C THR A 99 -23.11 8.09 -6.79
N ARG A 100 -21.97 8.48 -7.34
CA ARG A 100 -21.00 7.58 -7.97
C ARG A 100 -19.75 7.47 -7.13
N GLY A 101 -19.34 6.24 -6.86
CA GLY A 101 -18.03 5.94 -6.27
C GLY A 101 -16.95 5.78 -7.33
N VAL A 102 -15.72 6.02 -6.94
CA VAL A 102 -14.54 5.67 -7.74
C VAL A 102 -13.76 4.61 -6.97
N ALA A 103 -13.61 3.43 -7.56
CA ALA A 103 -12.70 2.43 -7.03
C ALA A 103 -11.27 2.79 -7.42
N VAL A 104 -10.40 2.85 -6.44
CA VAL A 104 -8.96 3.01 -6.60
C VAL A 104 -8.33 1.65 -6.36
N VAL A 105 -7.74 1.08 -7.38
CA VAL A 105 -7.21 -0.28 -7.37
C VAL A 105 -5.73 -0.25 -7.68
N LEU A 106 -4.91 -0.86 -6.83
CA LEU A 106 -3.49 -1.05 -7.10
C LEU A 106 -3.24 -2.44 -7.65
N VAL A 107 -2.65 -2.49 -8.83
CA VAL A 107 -2.29 -3.74 -9.52
C VAL A 107 -0.84 -3.68 -9.98
N ASP A 108 -0.28 -4.85 -10.28
CA ASP A 108 1.05 -4.95 -10.89
C ASP A 108 1.08 -4.18 -12.22
N ARG A 109 2.10 -3.34 -12.38
CA ARG A 109 2.30 -2.52 -13.58
C ARG A 109 2.32 -3.38 -14.86
N ALA A 110 2.90 -4.58 -14.80
CA ALA A 110 2.93 -5.49 -15.93
C ALA A 110 1.54 -5.96 -16.38
N MET A 111 0.57 -5.97 -15.47
CA MET A 111 -0.81 -6.46 -15.72
C MET A 111 -1.81 -5.33 -16.02
N VAL A 112 -1.39 -4.08 -15.94
CA VAL A 112 -2.28 -2.91 -16.09
C VAL A 112 -3.01 -2.89 -17.41
N GLU A 113 -2.32 -3.10 -18.52
CA GLU A 113 -2.95 -3.02 -19.86
C GLU A 113 -3.94 -4.16 -20.08
N LEU A 114 -3.65 -5.35 -19.57
CA LEU A 114 -4.57 -6.48 -19.62
C LEU A 114 -5.83 -6.19 -18.79
N PHE A 115 -5.64 -5.69 -17.57
CA PHE A 115 -6.73 -5.35 -16.67
C PHE A 115 -7.59 -4.21 -17.21
N ARG A 116 -6.96 -3.18 -17.73
CA ARG A 116 -7.63 -2.06 -18.39
C ARG A 116 -8.48 -2.52 -19.57
N GLY A 117 -7.92 -3.36 -20.44
CA GLY A 117 -8.64 -3.92 -21.59
C GLY A 117 -9.86 -4.73 -21.17
N GLY A 118 -9.74 -5.56 -20.13
CA GLY A 118 -10.85 -6.32 -19.57
C GLY A 118 -11.94 -5.42 -18.97
N LEU A 119 -11.57 -4.37 -18.27
CA LEU A 119 -12.51 -3.38 -17.72
C LEU A 119 -13.28 -2.66 -18.82
N LEU A 120 -12.59 -2.21 -19.86
CA LEU A 120 -13.23 -1.57 -21.02
C LEU A 120 -14.22 -2.51 -21.73
N ALA A 121 -13.86 -3.78 -21.88
CA ALA A 121 -14.73 -4.79 -22.49
C ALA A 121 -16.03 -5.00 -21.70
N ARG A 122 -16.00 -4.77 -20.38
CA ARG A 122 -17.17 -4.87 -19.50
C ARG A 122 -17.93 -3.54 -19.31
N GLY A 123 -17.55 -2.50 -20.04
CA GLY A 123 -18.24 -1.21 -19.99
C GLY A 123 -17.75 -0.26 -18.90
N PHE A 124 -16.69 -0.60 -18.18
CA PHE A 124 -16.03 0.32 -17.25
C PHE A 124 -15.14 1.31 -18.02
N ARG A 125 -14.85 2.45 -17.42
CA ARG A 125 -13.98 3.48 -18.00
C ARG A 125 -12.79 3.75 -17.05
N PRO A 126 -11.80 2.85 -17.00
CA PRO A 126 -10.66 3.00 -16.12
C PRO A 126 -9.72 4.12 -16.58
N ALA A 127 -9.18 4.85 -15.60
CA ALA A 127 -8.05 5.75 -15.78
C ALA A 127 -6.83 5.16 -15.06
N VAL A 128 -5.70 5.12 -15.73
CA VAL A 128 -4.45 4.57 -15.19
C VAL A 128 -3.52 5.71 -14.81
N GLN A 129 -2.96 5.63 -13.62
CA GLN A 129 -1.97 6.56 -13.11
C GLN A 129 -0.75 5.77 -12.62
N ALA A 130 0.44 6.14 -13.07
CA ALA A 130 1.66 5.60 -12.50
C ALA A 130 1.86 6.13 -11.08
N LEU A 131 2.20 5.24 -10.16
CA LEU A 131 2.68 5.64 -8.84
C LEU A 131 4.13 6.10 -8.98
N SER A 132 4.33 7.35 -8.75
CA SER A 132 5.68 7.95 -8.74
C SER A 132 6.27 7.96 -7.33
#